data_dc97c124d85a4656b400ae07f87ca42b
#
_entry.id   dc97c124d85a4656b400ae07f87ca42b
#
_cell.length_a   1.000
_cell.length_b   1.000
_cell.length_c   1.000
_cell.angle_alpha   90.00
_cell.angle_beta   90.00
_cell.angle_gamma   90.00
#
_symmetry.space_group_name_H-M   'P 1'
#
loop_
_entity.id
_entity.type
_entity.pdbx_description
1 polymer ?
#
loop_
_entity_poly.entity_id
_entity_poly.type
_entity_poly.pdbx_seq_one_letter_code
_entity_poly.pdbx_strand_id
1 'polypeptide(L)'
;MKQLIIQCAGLGYDITCNYSDLCAITELDFHPITPVFPAVTCTAQATIRTAAHPKDHGIVCNGYYDRLIAKTNFWCQSARLVQGKRIWENSKSQKTAMIFFQQNLGENVDIVISPAPIHKHHGGMIMGCHTKPHDLENELNEAIGQKLNLASYWGPMASSKSSEWIAKAIIHIAKNHKPDLFFAYLPHLDYCQQKFGPDDTKRIEPEVKFLAEKIRDILDAVKDKYQVTIWGDYAITPANQPIFPNKALKKAGLFKTRSVGKGMTYPNFYESDAFAMVDHQVAHIFVENADFIPQVRQLISDLDGVDSVLTRQEADMDCPQAGELIATAKPSAWFAYHWWDDPKQAPDYATHIDIHNKIGFDPCELFWGFPPFVSISTDCSKPKGTHGRDDQPAAFATTIPTSTDCLPKSHLELAQFIQKAIQ
;
A
#
# COMPACT_ATOMS: atom_id res chain seq x y z
N MET A 1 9.22 0.05 -28.22
CA MET A 1 7.76 0.06 -28.01
C MET A 1 7.50 0.75 -26.68
N LYS A 2 6.35 1.45 -26.53
CA LYS A 2 5.99 2.09 -25.27
C LYS A 2 5.72 1.07 -24.18
N GLN A 3 5.91 1.44 -22.91
CA GLN A 3 5.75 0.55 -21.76
C GLN A 3 4.56 0.99 -20.89
N LEU A 4 3.67 0.06 -20.57
CA LEU A 4 2.58 0.25 -19.62
C LEU A 4 2.74 -0.75 -18.47
N ILE A 5 2.95 -0.24 -17.27
CA ILE A 5 3.25 -1.00 -16.06
C ILE A 5 2.05 -0.88 -15.13
N ILE A 6 1.30 -1.95 -14.97
CA ILE A 6 0.08 -1.96 -14.15
C ILE A 6 0.32 -2.77 -12.89
N GLN A 7 0.24 -2.12 -11.76
CA GLN A 7 0.17 -2.80 -10.47
C GLN A 7 -1.28 -3.13 -10.14
N CYS A 8 -1.51 -4.38 -9.72
CA CYS A 8 -2.78 -4.83 -9.16
C CYS A 8 -2.56 -5.18 -7.69
N ALA A 9 -3.09 -4.35 -6.78
CA ALA A 9 -2.90 -4.55 -5.35
C ALA A 9 -3.47 -5.89 -4.88
N GLY A 10 -2.69 -6.61 -4.08
CA GLY A 10 -3.11 -7.91 -3.55
C GLY A 10 -3.24 -9.02 -4.59
N LEU A 11 -2.60 -8.85 -5.77
CA LEU A 11 -2.54 -9.91 -6.78
C LEU A 11 -1.43 -10.91 -6.41
N GLY A 12 -1.75 -11.82 -5.51
CA GLY A 12 -0.90 -12.96 -5.16
C GLY A 12 -0.86 -14.01 -6.27
N TYR A 13 0.20 -14.81 -6.30
CA TYR A 13 0.31 -15.91 -7.27
C TYR A 13 -0.72 -17.02 -7.02
N ASP A 14 -1.14 -17.22 -5.77
CA ASP A 14 -2.25 -18.09 -5.38
C ASP A 14 -3.57 -17.73 -6.08
N ILE A 15 -3.85 -16.44 -6.28
CA ILE A 15 -5.01 -15.96 -7.05
C ILE A 15 -4.96 -16.49 -8.48
N THR A 16 -3.81 -16.47 -9.14
CA THR A 16 -3.67 -16.97 -10.52
C THR A 16 -3.82 -18.49 -10.61
N CYS A 17 -3.45 -19.22 -9.55
CA CYS A 17 -3.59 -20.66 -9.45
C CYS A 17 -5.02 -21.09 -9.14
N ASN A 18 -5.71 -20.35 -8.28
CA ASN A 18 -7.04 -20.71 -7.77
C ASN A 18 -8.17 -20.24 -8.71
N TYR A 19 -7.94 -19.20 -9.52
CA TYR A 19 -8.96 -18.59 -10.39
C TYR A 19 -8.49 -18.56 -11.86
N SER A 20 -8.80 -19.62 -12.60
CA SER A 20 -8.40 -19.79 -14.01
C SER A 20 -8.91 -18.69 -14.93
N ASP A 21 -9.99 -17.99 -14.58
CA ASP A 21 -10.55 -16.88 -15.33
C ASP A 21 -9.53 -15.75 -15.56
N LEU A 22 -8.61 -15.53 -14.63
CA LEU A 22 -7.59 -14.48 -14.80
C LEU A 22 -6.72 -14.77 -16.03
N CYS A 23 -6.13 -15.96 -16.12
CA CYS A 23 -5.31 -16.36 -17.27
C CYS A 23 -6.15 -16.48 -18.55
N ALA A 24 -7.33 -17.11 -18.45
CA ALA A 24 -8.20 -17.36 -19.61
C ALA A 24 -8.71 -16.06 -20.26
N ILE A 25 -9.14 -15.07 -19.47
CA ILE A 25 -9.68 -13.79 -19.97
C ILE A 25 -8.55 -12.89 -20.46
N THR A 26 -7.45 -12.78 -19.74
CA THR A 26 -6.33 -11.89 -20.10
C THR A 26 -5.47 -12.46 -21.22
N GLU A 27 -5.48 -13.77 -21.42
CA GLU A 27 -4.56 -14.50 -22.32
C GLU A 27 -3.08 -14.26 -21.94
N LEU A 28 -2.81 -14.01 -20.66
CA LEU A 28 -1.47 -13.83 -20.12
C LEU A 28 -1.04 -15.05 -19.30
N ASP A 29 0.26 -15.33 -19.36
CA ASP A 29 0.89 -16.34 -18.54
C ASP A 29 1.47 -15.66 -17.28
N PHE A 30 0.92 -16.02 -16.12
CA PHE A 30 1.33 -15.43 -14.83
C PHE A 30 2.37 -16.31 -14.15
N HIS A 31 3.41 -15.69 -13.63
CA HIS A 31 4.53 -16.31 -12.95
C HIS A 31 4.64 -15.80 -11.50
N PRO A 32 5.16 -16.62 -10.57
CA PRO A 32 5.43 -16.18 -9.22
C PRO A 32 6.60 -15.19 -9.18
N ILE A 33 6.47 -14.18 -8.33
CA ILE A 33 7.52 -13.19 -8.07
C ILE A 33 7.62 -12.93 -6.57
N THR A 34 8.84 -12.96 -6.02
CA THR A 34 9.07 -12.68 -4.60
C THR A 34 8.87 -11.19 -4.33
N PRO A 35 7.96 -10.81 -3.42
CA PRO A 35 7.78 -9.43 -3.01
C PRO A 35 9.04 -8.87 -2.32
N VAL A 36 9.20 -7.55 -2.36
CA VAL A 36 10.14 -6.87 -1.49
C VAL A 36 9.65 -6.91 -0.05
N PHE A 37 10.56 -7.04 0.92
CA PHE A 37 10.21 -6.92 2.34
C PHE A 37 10.43 -5.48 2.84
N PRO A 38 9.46 -4.90 3.57
CA PRO A 38 8.09 -5.37 3.83
C PRO A 38 7.24 -5.38 2.55
N ALA A 39 6.40 -6.39 2.41
CA ALA A 39 5.50 -6.54 1.27
C ALA A 39 4.26 -5.63 1.45
N VAL A 40 4.47 -4.33 1.25
CA VAL A 40 3.46 -3.28 1.34
C VAL A 40 3.55 -2.33 0.15
N THR A 41 2.44 -1.67 -0.18
CA THR A 41 2.27 -0.92 -1.43
C THR A 41 3.34 0.13 -1.69
N CYS A 42 3.61 1.01 -0.71
CA CYS A 42 4.58 2.09 -0.91
C CYS A 42 6.01 1.56 -1.12
N THR A 43 6.42 0.53 -0.36
CA THR A 43 7.74 -0.10 -0.48
C THR A 43 7.90 -0.78 -1.85
N ALA A 44 6.89 -1.55 -2.28
CA ALA A 44 6.91 -2.21 -3.58
C ALA A 44 6.97 -1.20 -4.74
N GLN A 45 6.16 -0.14 -4.69
CA GLN A 45 6.17 0.92 -5.71
C GLN A 45 7.47 1.70 -5.75
N ALA A 46 8.08 1.98 -4.60
CA ALA A 46 9.38 2.64 -4.53
C ALA A 46 10.48 1.76 -5.14
N THR A 47 10.48 0.46 -4.85
CA THR A 47 11.41 -0.51 -5.46
C THR A 47 11.25 -0.54 -6.98
N ILE A 48 10.03 -0.61 -7.51
CA ILE A 48 9.79 -0.63 -8.96
C ILE A 48 10.30 0.63 -9.66
N ARG A 49 10.08 1.82 -9.08
CA ARG A 49 10.49 3.08 -9.72
C ARG A 49 11.96 3.45 -9.55
N THR A 50 12.68 2.79 -8.63
CA THR A 50 14.11 3.10 -8.36
C THR A 50 15.05 1.96 -8.71
N ALA A 51 14.56 0.74 -8.87
CA ALA A 51 15.34 -0.50 -8.97
C ALA A 51 16.36 -0.63 -7.81
N ALA A 52 15.94 -0.25 -6.60
CA ALA A 52 16.76 -0.23 -5.38
C ALA A 52 16.08 -0.96 -4.22
N HIS A 53 16.83 -1.32 -3.19
CA HIS A 53 16.30 -1.91 -1.96
C HIS A 53 15.65 -0.86 -1.05
N PRO A 54 14.75 -1.24 -0.10
CA PRO A 54 14.10 -0.34 0.84
C PRO A 54 15.07 0.53 1.65
N LYS A 55 16.21 -0.02 2.05
CA LYS A 55 17.26 0.74 2.75
C LYS A 55 17.86 1.87 1.92
N ASP A 56 17.86 1.73 0.58
CA ASP A 56 18.47 2.69 -0.34
C ASP A 56 17.47 3.76 -0.79
N HIS A 57 16.19 3.38 -1.03
CA HIS A 57 15.16 4.34 -1.41
C HIS A 57 14.39 4.91 -0.21
N GLY A 58 14.60 4.42 1.01
CA GLY A 58 14.07 4.97 2.26
C GLY A 58 12.59 4.74 2.52
N ILE A 59 11.88 3.97 1.68
CA ILE A 59 10.47 3.64 1.89
C ILE A 59 10.38 2.23 2.48
N VAL A 60 10.23 2.18 3.78
CA VAL A 60 10.24 0.94 4.56
C VAL A 60 8.86 0.49 5.03
N CYS A 61 7.82 1.32 4.81
CA CYS A 61 6.42 0.98 5.05
C CYS A 61 5.49 2.00 4.34
N ASN A 62 4.17 1.89 4.50
CA ASN A 62 3.20 2.84 3.96
C ASN A 62 3.19 4.19 4.69
N GLY A 63 3.85 4.27 5.83
CA GLY A 63 4.05 5.49 6.61
C GLY A 63 5.52 5.76 6.91
N TYR A 64 5.78 6.86 7.58
CA TYR A 64 7.09 7.18 8.15
C TYR A 64 6.96 7.93 9.46
N TYR A 65 7.96 7.81 10.31
CA TYR A 65 8.10 8.63 11.51
C TYR A 65 9.10 9.75 11.25
N ASP A 66 8.62 10.98 11.35
CA ASP A 66 9.49 12.16 11.31
C ASP A 66 10.09 12.39 12.70
N ARG A 67 11.35 11.98 12.87
CA ARG A 67 12.08 12.07 14.13
C ARG A 67 12.32 13.53 14.57
N LEU A 68 12.38 14.47 13.62
CA LEU A 68 12.63 15.88 13.89
C LEU A 68 11.45 16.55 14.60
N ILE A 69 10.24 16.23 14.18
CA ILE A 69 9.00 16.81 14.71
C ILE A 69 8.19 15.82 15.54
N ALA A 70 8.73 14.63 15.79
CA ALA A 70 8.11 13.54 16.56
C ALA A 70 6.67 13.25 16.09
N LYS A 71 6.51 12.97 14.78
CA LYS A 71 5.21 12.75 14.17
C LYS A 71 5.23 11.55 13.21
N THR A 72 4.24 10.67 13.34
CA THR A 72 3.96 9.64 12.36
C THR A 72 3.09 10.20 11.22
N ASN A 73 3.35 9.78 9.99
CA ASN A 73 2.60 10.19 8.81
C ASN A 73 2.40 8.97 7.90
N PHE A 74 1.15 8.55 7.72
CA PHE A 74 0.80 7.49 6.79
C PHE A 74 0.30 8.09 5.48
N TRP A 75 0.53 7.39 4.37
CA TRP A 75 0.04 7.73 3.03
C TRP A 75 0.39 9.16 2.57
N CYS A 76 1.53 9.69 3.04
CA CYS A 76 2.03 10.97 2.55
C CYS A 76 2.45 10.84 1.09
N GLN A 77 1.86 11.67 0.21
CA GLN A 77 1.99 11.54 -1.24
C GLN A 77 3.21 12.24 -1.84
N SER A 78 4.10 12.81 -1.03
CA SER A 78 5.29 13.52 -1.53
C SER A 78 6.30 12.57 -2.16
N ALA A 79 6.64 12.78 -3.43
CA ALA A 79 7.70 12.03 -4.13
C ALA A 79 9.10 12.26 -3.52
N ARG A 80 9.28 13.34 -2.75
CA ARG A 80 10.55 13.64 -2.06
C ARG A 80 10.92 12.64 -0.97
N LEU A 81 9.96 11.84 -0.51
CA LEU A 81 10.21 10.76 0.45
C LEU A 81 11.00 9.60 -0.19
N VAL A 82 10.82 9.38 -1.48
CA VAL A 82 11.51 8.30 -2.21
C VAL A 82 12.88 8.78 -2.64
N GLN A 83 13.91 8.20 -2.05
CA GLN A 83 15.31 8.51 -2.35
C GLN A 83 15.80 7.78 -3.61
N GLY A 84 16.96 8.17 -4.12
CA GLY A 84 17.60 7.54 -5.26
C GLY A 84 17.07 7.99 -6.63
N LYS A 85 17.74 7.52 -7.66
CA LYS A 85 17.41 7.81 -9.06
C LYS A 85 16.18 7.02 -9.50
N ARG A 86 15.39 7.60 -10.38
CA ARG A 86 14.28 6.89 -11.03
C ARG A 86 14.79 6.11 -12.23
N ILE A 87 14.18 4.97 -12.51
CA ILE A 87 14.59 4.11 -13.65
C ILE A 87 14.50 4.82 -15.00
N TRP A 88 13.72 5.88 -15.11
CA TRP A 88 13.55 6.68 -16.35
C TRP A 88 14.47 7.91 -16.45
N GLU A 89 15.23 8.27 -15.41
CA GLU A 89 16.07 9.50 -15.44
C GLU A 89 17.17 9.48 -16.49
N ASN A 90 17.63 8.30 -16.88
CA ASN A 90 18.67 8.15 -17.89
C ASN A 90 18.10 8.00 -19.32
N SER A 91 16.79 7.99 -19.47
CA SER A 91 16.13 7.81 -20.76
C SER A 91 15.94 9.15 -21.45
N LYS A 92 16.46 9.31 -22.67
CA LYS A 92 16.36 10.57 -23.42
C LYS A 92 14.89 10.85 -23.77
N SER A 93 14.38 11.99 -23.29
CA SER A 93 13.11 12.61 -23.74
C SER A 93 11.89 11.69 -23.73
N GLN A 94 11.69 10.91 -22.67
CA GLN A 94 10.57 9.99 -22.51
C GLN A 94 9.40 10.68 -21.81
N LYS A 95 8.24 10.76 -22.48
CA LYS A 95 7.01 11.22 -21.82
C LYS A 95 6.53 10.17 -20.84
N THR A 96 6.48 10.52 -19.56
CA THR A 96 6.17 9.60 -18.47
C THR A 96 4.84 9.95 -17.82
N ALA A 97 4.00 8.93 -17.55
CA ALA A 97 2.76 9.05 -16.80
C ALA A 97 2.80 8.17 -15.54
N MET A 98 2.22 8.67 -14.45
CA MET A 98 2.08 7.95 -13.19
C MET A 98 0.73 8.26 -12.57
N ILE A 99 -0.18 7.28 -12.55
CA ILE A 99 -1.52 7.48 -12.02
C ILE A 99 -1.82 6.53 -10.86
N PHE A 100 -2.32 7.09 -9.77
CA PHE A 100 -2.68 6.39 -8.54
C PHE A 100 -1.51 5.67 -7.82
N PHE A 101 -0.29 5.76 -8.33
CA PHE A 101 0.88 5.36 -7.55
C PHE A 101 1.01 6.25 -6.31
N GLN A 102 1.43 5.66 -5.21
CA GLN A 102 1.70 6.40 -3.99
C GLN A 102 2.95 7.27 -4.14
N GLN A 103 3.06 8.32 -3.34
CA GLN A 103 4.22 9.21 -3.32
C GLN A 103 4.58 9.75 -4.72
N ASN A 104 3.56 10.19 -5.47
CA ASN A 104 3.76 10.73 -6.82
C ASN A 104 3.57 12.26 -6.92
N LEU A 105 3.20 12.95 -5.83
CA LEU A 105 3.10 14.41 -5.82
C LEU A 105 4.49 15.04 -5.89
N GLY A 106 4.73 15.81 -6.94
CA GLY A 106 6.02 16.41 -7.22
C GLY A 106 7.04 15.47 -7.87
N GLU A 107 6.60 14.29 -8.35
CA GLU A 107 7.44 13.40 -9.15
C GLU A 107 7.77 14.05 -10.50
N ASN A 108 9.00 13.77 -10.98
CA ASN A 108 9.46 14.28 -12.27
C ASN A 108 8.91 13.45 -13.43
N VAL A 109 7.61 13.60 -13.66
CA VAL A 109 6.86 12.96 -14.75
C VAL A 109 5.90 13.97 -15.39
N ASP A 110 5.42 13.70 -16.61
CA ASP A 110 4.59 14.63 -17.39
C ASP A 110 3.12 14.58 -16.99
N ILE A 111 2.65 13.39 -16.59
CA ILE A 111 1.24 13.13 -16.26
C ILE A 111 1.16 12.51 -14.87
N VAL A 112 0.35 13.10 -14.01
CA VAL A 112 0.08 12.61 -12.65
C VAL A 112 -1.41 12.62 -12.37
N ILE A 113 -1.90 11.59 -11.70
CA ILE A 113 -3.17 11.60 -10.97
C ILE A 113 -2.88 10.99 -9.59
N SER A 114 -3.20 11.74 -8.55
CA SER A 114 -3.09 11.27 -7.17
C SER A 114 -4.34 11.64 -6.38
N PRO A 115 -4.95 10.73 -5.63
CA PRO A 115 -5.94 11.10 -4.63
C PRO A 115 -5.35 12.15 -3.68
N ALA A 116 -6.03 13.26 -3.53
CA ALA A 116 -5.60 14.39 -2.70
C ALA A 116 -6.79 15.03 -1.98
N PRO A 117 -7.52 14.28 -1.13
CA PRO A 117 -8.62 14.84 -0.38
C PRO A 117 -8.14 15.92 0.58
N ILE A 118 -8.92 16.98 0.74
CA ILE A 118 -8.61 18.10 1.62
C ILE A 118 -9.49 18.02 2.86
N HIS A 119 -8.88 17.88 4.04
CA HIS A 119 -9.59 17.98 5.31
C HIS A 119 -10.01 19.44 5.56
N LYS A 120 -11.30 19.67 5.77
CA LYS A 120 -11.81 21.01 6.09
C LYS A 120 -11.49 21.37 7.53
N HIS A 121 -11.24 22.64 7.81
CA HIS A 121 -10.91 23.15 9.15
C HIS A 121 -12.02 22.89 10.20
N HIS A 122 -13.27 22.76 9.79
CA HIS A 122 -14.41 22.55 10.67
C HIS A 122 -15.10 21.19 10.49
N GLY A 123 -14.31 20.19 10.09
CA GLY A 123 -14.79 18.83 9.85
C GLY A 123 -15.29 18.58 8.43
N GLY A 124 -15.30 17.31 8.06
CA GLY A 124 -15.59 16.85 6.70
C GLY A 124 -14.42 16.95 5.74
N MET A 125 -14.64 16.50 4.51
CA MET A 125 -13.59 16.35 3.51
C MET A 125 -14.05 16.86 2.14
N ILE A 126 -13.17 17.53 1.42
CA ILE A 126 -13.35 17.83 -0.01
C ILE A 126 -12.67 16.70 -0.76
N MET A 127 -13.46 15.91 -1.50
CA MET A 127 -12.95 14.82 -2.33
C MET A 127 -12.45 15.38 -3.66
N GLY A 128 -11.24 15.00 -4.07
CA GLY A 128 -10.63 15.40 -5.34
C GLY A 128 -9.26 14.80 -5.52
N CYS A 129 -8.74 14.92 -6.73
CA CYS A 129 -7.39 14.49 -7.07
C CYS A 129 -6.50 15.70 -7.38
N HIS A 130 -5.21 15.52 -7.14
CA HIS A 130 -4.19 16.36 -7.76
C HIS A 130 -3.88 15.79 -9.14
N THR A 131 -3.88 16.65 -10.17
CA THR A 131 -3.54 16.23 -11.53
C THR A 131 -2.49 17.13 -12.18
N LYS A 132 -1.70 16.52 -13.03
CA LYS A 132 -0.80 17.17 -13.98
C LYS A 132 -1.02 16.52 -15.36
N PRO A 133 -1.46 17.23 -16.40
CA PRO A 133 -1.90 18.65 -16.42
C PRO A 133 -3.07 18.95 -15.48
N HIS A 134 -3.25 20.21 -15.12
CA HIS A 134 -4.25 20.65 -14.13
C HIS A 134 -5.68 20.19 -14.46
N ASP A 135 -6.07 20.26 -15.73
CA ASP A 135 -7.45 19.96 -16.16
C ASP A 135 -7.69 18.47 -16.48
N LEU A 136 -6.70 17.59 -16.27
CA LEU A 136 -6.78 16.19 -16.63
C LEU A 136 -7.96 15.46 -15.94
N GLU A 137 -8.29 15.78 -14.70
CA GLU A 137 -9.43 15.15 -14.00
C GLU A 137 -10.76 15.49 -14.70
N ASN A 138 -10.94 16.73 -15.14
CA ASN A 138 -12.14 17.15 -15.86
C ASN A 138 -12.23 16.47 -17.23
N GLU A 139 -11.12 16.46 -17.99
CA GLU A 139 -11.02 15.74 -19.27
C GLU A 139 -11.43 14.27 -19.13
N LEU A 140 -10.89 13.59 -18.11
CA LEU A 140 -11.19 12.18 -17.87
C LEU A 140 -12.65 11.97 -17.43
N ASN A 141 -13.17 12.80 -16.54
CA ASN A 141 -14.57 12.70 -16.10
C ASN A 141 -15.56 12.89 -17.26
N GLU A 142 -15.27 13.82 -18.19
CA GLU A 142 -16.06 14.02 -19.41
C GLU A 142 -15.95 12.81 -20.36
N ALA A 143 -14.72 12.35 -20.63
CA ALA A 143 -14.48 11.24 -21.55
C ALA A 143 -15.05 9.91 -21.05
N ILE A 144 -14.99 9.67 -19.73
CA ILE A 144 -15.53 8.46 -19.08
C ILE A 144 -17.05 8.56 -18.89
N GLY A 145 -17.60 9.77 -18.87
CA GLY A 145 -19.01 10.04 -18.57
C GLY A 145 -19.39 9.86 -17.11
N GLN A 146 -18.39 9.78 -16.21
CA GLN A 146 -18.57 9.57 -14.79
C GLN A 146 -17.42 10.22 -14.01
N LYS A 147 -17.76 10.91 -12.92
CA LYS A 147 -16.74 11.45 -11.98
C LYS A 147 -16.15 10.35 -11.12
N LEU A 148 -14.85 10.46 -10.83
CA LEU A 148 -14.21 9.61 -9.86
C LEU A 148 -14.84 9.81 -8.48
N ASN A 149 -15.28 8.70 -7.87
CA ASN A 149 -15.76 8.70 -6.49
C ASN A 149 -14.68 8.14 -5.56
N LEU A 150 -13.93 9.00 -4.89
CA LEU A 150 -12.87 8.58 -3.96
C LEU A 150 -13.38 7.77 -2.76
N ALA A 151 -14.68 7.82 -2.42
CA ALA A 151 -15.24 6.93 -1.41
C ALA A 151 -15.24 5.46 -1.86
N SER A 152 -15.19 5.19 -3.20
CA SER A 152 -14.99 3.83 -3.71
C SER A 152 -13.53 3.41 -3.75
N TYR A 153 -12.60 4.35 -3.52
CA TYR A 153 -11.16 4.08 -3.51
C TYR A 153 -10.65 3.59 -2.16
N TRP A 154 -11.16 4.12 -1.04
CA TRP A 154 -10.81 3.70 0.30
C TRP A 154 -11.97 3.90 1.28
N GLY A 155 -12.03 3.05 2.33
CA GLY A 155 -13.03 3.10 3.40
C GLY A 155 -14.14 2.06 3.23
N PRO A 156 -15.23 2.17 4.00
CA PRO A 156 -16.29 1.14 4.03
C PRO A 156 -16.99 0.92 2.68
N MET A 157 -16.95 1.92 1.79
CA MET A 157 -17.54 1.87 0.44
C MET A 157 -16.53 1.52 -0.65
N ALA A 158 -15.29 1.19 -0.29
CA ALA A 158 -14.26 0.76 -1.22
C ALA A 158 -14.75 -0.44 -2.04
N SER A 159 -14.54 -0.41 -3.37
CA SER A 159 -15.08 -1.39 -4.30
C SER A 159 -14.38 -1.34 -5.66
N SER A 160 -14.67 -2.31 -6.52
CA SER A 160 -14.17 -2.39 -7.91
C SER A 160 -14.50 -1.18 -8.80
N LYS A 161 -15.46 -0.32 -8.40
CA LYS A 161 -15.79 0.93 -9.12
C LYS A 161 -14.59 1.89 -9.25
N SER A 162 -13.69 1.90 -8.28
CA SER A 162 -12.45 2.68 -8.36
C SER A 162 -11.54 2.17 -9.49
N SER A 163 -11.32 0.86 -9.56
CA SER A 163 -10.51 0.24 -10.61
C SER A 163 -11.18 0.32 -11.98
N GLU A 164 -12.52 0.31 -12.06
CA GLU A 164 -13.24 0.55 -13.32
C GLU A 164 -12.92 1.92 -13.89
N TRP A 165 -13.03 2.95 -13.06
CA TRP A 165 -12.73 4.33 -13.48
C TRP A 165 -11.24 4.46 -13.89
N ILE A 166 -10.33 3.88 -13.07
CA ILE A 166 -8.89 3.91 -13.34
C ILE A 166 -8.55 3.19 -14.65
N ALA A 167 -9.15 2.02 -14.92
CA ALA A 167 -8.93 1.28 -16.17
C ALA A 167 -9.36 2.11 -17.41
N LYS A 168 -10.51 2.79 -17.34
CA LYS A 168 -10.96 3.71 -18.38
C LYS A 168 -10.00 4.90 -18.54
N ALA A 169 -9.49 5.44 -17.44
CA ALA A 169 -8.49 6.51 -17.46
C ALA A 169 -7.16 6.05 -18.09
N ILE A 170 -6.68 4.83 -17.79
CA ILE A 170 -5.51 4.23 -18.45
C ILE A 170 -5.70 4.21 -19.95
N ILE A 171 -6.83 3.69 -20.43
CA ILE A 171 -7.15 3.59 -21.87
C ILE A 171 -7.18 4.97 -22.52
N HIS A 172 -7.84 5.94 -21.87
CA HIS A 172 -7.92 7.31 -22.40
C HIS A 172 -6.54 7.97 -22.50
N ILE A 173 -5.73 7.91 -21.42
CA ILE A 173 -4.38 8.49 -21.38
C ILE A 173 -3.48 7.81 -22.40
N ALA A 174 -3.51 6.49 -22.52
CA ALA A 174 -2.71 5.76 -23.49
C ALA A 174 -3.05 6.13 -24.94
N LYS A 175 -4.33 6.37 -25.26
CA LYS A 175 -4.80 6.73 -26.61
C LYS A 175 -4.54 8.19 -26.96
N ASN A 176 -4.76 9.12 -26.03
CA ASN A 176 -4.79 10.56 -26.30
C ASN A 176 -3.49 11.26 -25.90
N HIS A 177 -2.95 10.96 -24.73
CA HIS A 177 -1.69 11.56 -24.21
C HIS A 177 -0.45 10.79 -24.64
N LYS A 178 -0.56 9.47 -24.89
CA LYS A 178 0.45 8.59 -25.47
C LYS A 178 1.81 8.64 -24.73
N PRO A 179 1.86 8.52 -23.39
CA PRO A 179 3.14 8.46 -22.70
C PRO A 179 4.00 7.29 -23.20
N ASP A 180 5.32 7.41 -23.12
CA ASP A 180 6.25 6.36 -23.53
C ASP A 180 6.47 5.35 -22.41
N LEU A 181 6.43 5.83 -21.15
CA LEU A 181 6.43 5.03 -19.94
C LEU A 181 5.21 5.40 -19.08
N PHE A 182 4.40 4.41 -18.73
CA PHE A 182 3.16 4.65 -18.03
C PHE A 182 3.00 3.70 -16.85
N PHE A 183 2.98 4.23 -15.62
CA PHE A 183 2.70 3.52 -14.39
C PHE A 183 1.25 3.74 -13.96
N ALA A 184 0.55 2.68 -13.61
CA ALA A 184 -0.83 2.72 -13.15
C ALA A 184 -1.08 1.72 -12.01
N TYR A 185 -2.06 2.01 -11.15
CA TYR A 185 -2.38 1.20 -9.97
C TYR A 185 -3.88 0.88 -9.92
N LEU A 186 -4.22 -0.39 -9.77
CA LEU A 186 -5.58 -0.91 -9.62
C LEU A 186 -5.75 -1.50 -8.21
N PRO A 187 -6.48 -0.83 -7.30
CA PRO A 187 -6.44 -1.14 -5.87
C PRO A 187 -7.45 -2.19 -5.37
N HIS A 188 -8.55 -2.46 -6.10
CA HIS A 188 -9.77 -3.04 -5.51
C HIS A 188 -9.61 -4.47 -4.98
N LEU A 189 -8.73 -5.29 -5.57
CA LEU A 189 -8.57 -6.69 -5.16
C LEU A 189 -7.99 -6.80 -3.75
N ASP A 190 -7.16 -5.86 -3.33
CA ASP A 190 -6.68 -5.72 -1.97
C ASP A 190 -7.82 -5.51 -0.97
N TYR A 191 -8.71 -4.56 -1.24
CA TYR A 191 -9.81 -4.20 -0.33
C TYR A 191 -10.76 -5.36 -0.07
N CYS A 192 -11.13 -6.10 -1.11
CA CYS A 192 -12.05 -7.20 -0.96
C CYS A 192 -11.42 -8.37 -0.18
N GLN A 193 -10.14 -8.66 -0.41
CA GLN A 193 -9.43 -9.70 0.32
C GLN A 193 -9.19 -9.32 1.79
N GLN A 194 -8.82 -8.07 2.09
CA GLN A 194 -8.71 -7.61 3.49
C GLN A 194 -10.06 -7.68 4.22
N LYS A 195 -11.15 -7.38 3.51
CA LYS A 195 -12.50 -7.32 4.09
C LYS A 195 -13.11 -8.70 4.30
N PHE A 196 -12.94 -9.62 3.36
CA PHE A 196 -13.64 -10.90 3.34
C PHE A 196 -12.73 -12.10 3.58
N GLY A 197 -11.42 -11.90 3.46
CA GLY A 197 -10.40 -12.95 3.45
C GLY A 197 -10.15 -13.50 2.04
N PRO A 198 -8.92 -13.93 1.74
CA PRO A 198 -8.57 -14.47 0.43
C PRO A 198 -9.29 -15.80 0.14
N ASP A 199 -9.72 -16.53 1.17
CA ASP A 199 -10.37 -17.84 1.06
C ASP A 199 -11.89 -17.77 0.82
N ASP A 200 -12.51 -16.59 0.88
CA ASP A 200 -13.94 -16.41 0.58
C ASP A 200 -14.18 -16.42 -0.94
N THR A 201 -14.10 -17.60 -1.54
CA THR A 201 -14.21 -17.77 -3.01
C THR A 201 -15.46 -17.11 -3.57
N LYS A 202 -16.59 -17.17 -2.86
CA LYS A 202 -17.86 -16.58 -3.30
C LYS A 202 -17.77 -15.06 -3.54
N ARG A 203 -16.94 -14.37 -2.76
CA ARG A 203 -16.76 -12.90 -2.87
C ARG A 203 -15.54 -12.52 -3.67
N ILE A 204 -14.49 -13.34 -3.65
CA ILE A 204 -13.22 -13.04 -4.33
C ILE A 204 -13.28 -13.37 -5.82
N GLU A 205 -13.87 -14.51 -6.20
CA GLU A 205 -13.96 -14.92 -7.61
C GLU A 205 -14.58 -13.86 -8.54
N PRO A 206 -15.72 -13.23 -8.21
CA PRO A 206 -16.27 -12.14 -9.02
C PRO A 206 -15.33 -10.94 -9.18
N GLU A 207 -14.58 -10.59 -8.14
CA GLU A 207 -13.64 -9.45 -8.17
C GLU A 207 -12.38 -9.79 -8.98
N VAL A 208 -11.90 -11.03 -8.94
CA VAL A 208 -10.80 -11.52 -9.80
C VAL A 208 -11.24 -11.50 -11.26
N LYS A 209 -12.44 -12.01 -11.57
CA LYS A 209 -12.99 -11.97 -12.93
C LYS A 209 -13.14 -10.54 -13.41
N PHE A 210 -13.66 -9.65 -12.58
CA PHE A 210 -13.76 -8.22 -12.92
C PHE A 210 -12.37 -7.63 -13.21
N LEU A 211 -11.35 -7.93 -12.40
CA LEU A 211 -9.98 -7.48 -12.66
C LEU A 211 -9.48 -7.98 -14.02
N ALA A 212 -9.69 -9.28 -14.31
CA ALA A 212 -9.29 -9.87 -15.59
C ALA A 212 -9.94 -9.18 -16.79
N GLU A 213 -11.26 -8.90 -16.71
CA GLU A 213 -11.99 -8.15 -17.75
C GLU A 213 -11.42 -6.74 -17.95
N LYS A 214 -11.08 -6.03 -16.86
CA LYS A 214 -10.50 -4.67 -16.98
C LYS A 214 -9.09 -4.72 -17.56
N ILE A 215 -8.27 -5.69 -17.17
CA ILE A 215 -6.96 -5.92 -17.78
C ILE A 215 -7.12 -6.22 -19.28
N ARG A 216 -8.07 -7.09 -19.67
CA ARG A 216 -8.35 -7.40 -21.06
C ARG A 216 -8.76 -6.16 -21.86
N ASP A 217 -9.69 -5.35 -21.33
CA ASP A 217 -10.10 -4.09 -21.95
C ASP A 217 -8.90 -3.17 -22.24
N ILE A 218 -7.94 -3.10 -21.30
CA ILE A 218 -6.72 -2.31 -21.44
C ILE A 218 -5.82 -2.92 -22.51
N LEU A 219 -5.53 -4.22 -22.46
CA LEU A 219 -4.68 -4.93 -23.41
C LEU A 219 -5.18 -4.72 -24.84
N ASP A 220 -6.47 -4.92 -25.08
CA ASP A 220 -7.09 -4.73 -26.41
C ASP A 220 -6.99 -3.29 -26.90
N ALA A 221 -7.12 -2.33 -25.99
CA ALA A 221 -7.06 -0.91 -26.34
C ALA A 221 -5.65 -0.42 -26.71
N VAL A 222 -4.58 -1.11 -26.25
CA VAL A 222 -3.18 -0.63 -26.36
C VAL A 222 -2.24 -1.58 -27.11
N LYS A 223 -2.69 -2.78 -27.50
CA LYS A 223 -1.86 -3.91 -27.98
C LYS A 223 -0.84 -3.57 -29.08
N ASP A 224 -1.17 -2.66 -29.99
CA ASP A 224 -0.29 -2.29 -31.10
C ASP A 224 0.73 -1.19 -30.75
N LYS A 225 0.64 -0.64 -29.54
CA LYS A 225 1.41 0.55 -29.13
C LYS A 225 2.24 0.35 -27.88
N TYR A 226 1.78 -0.52 -26.98
CA TYR A 226 2.41 -0.74 -25.70
C TYR A 226 2.75 -2.22 -25.49
N GLN A 227 3.91 -2.44 -24.88
CA GLN A 227 4.16 -3.66 -24.12
C GLN A 227 3.61 -3.44 -22.72
N VAL A 228 2.91 -4.44 -22.20
CA VAL A 228 2.22 -4.34 -20.91
C VAL A 228 2.84 -5.30 -19.92
N THR A 229 3.13 -4.80 -18.74
CA THR A 229 3.55 -5.60 -17.59
C THR A 229 2.52 -5.47 -16.48
N ILE A 230 1.98 -6.60 -16.02
CA ILE A 230 1.06 -6.70 -14.89
C ILE A 230 1.83 -7.28 -13.72
N TRP A 231 1.65 -6.73 -12.51
CA TRP A 231 2.31 -7.25 -11.32
C TRP A 231 1.51 -6.97 -10.05
N GLY A 232 1.61 -7.88 -9.10
CA GLY A 232 1.10 -7.71 -7.74
C GLY A 232 2.20 -7.22 -6.80
N ASP A 233 1.82 -6.47 -5.79
CA ASP A 233 2.74 -5.99 -4.75
C ASP A 233 2.95 -7.01 -3.63
N TYR A 234 1.97 -7.85 -3.38
CA TYR A 234 1.97 -8.92 -2.37
C TYR A 234 0.81 -9.89 -2.59
N ALA A 235 0.88 -11.04 -1.93
CA ALA A 235 -0.28 -11.89 -1.69
C ALA A 235 -0.97 -11.48 -0.38
N ILE A 236 -2.30 -11.59 -0.33
CA ILE A 236 -3.08 -11.44 0.89
C ILE A 236 -3.23 -12.81 1.55
N THR A 237 -2.94 -12.89 2.84
CA THR A 237 -3.10 -14.08 3.66
C THR A 237 -4.25 -13.91 4.66
N PRO A 238 -4.89 -15.00 5.15
CA PRO A 238 -5.95 -14.90 6.16
C PRO A 238 -5.50 -14.12 7.40
N ALA A 239 -6.40 -13.31 7.97
CA ALA A 239 -6.16 -12.56 9.19
C ALA A 239 -7.20 -12.90 10.26
N ASN A 240 -6.74 -13.37 11.43
CA ASN A 240 -7.62 -13.76 12.54
C ASN A 240 -7.09 -13.35 13.93
N GLN A 241 -5.82 -12.93 14.04
CA GLN A 241 -5.16 -12.61 15.31
C GLN A 241 -4.54 -11.20 15.28
N PRO A 242 -5.21 -10.17 15.85
CA PRO A 242 -4.59 -8.86 16.03
C PRO A 242 -3.59 -8.87 17.20
N ILE A 243 -2.42 -8.24 16.99
CA ILE A 243 -1.37 -8.04 17.98
C ILE A 243 -1.33 -6.56 18.32
N PHE A 244 -1.18 -6.22 19.63
CA PHE A 244 -1.24 -4.83 20.11
C PHE A 244 0.08 -4.39 20.77
N PRO A 245 1.13 -4.11 19.99
CA PRO A 245 2.43 -3.77 20.54
C PRO A 245 2.39 -2.49 21.39
N ASN A 246 1.63 -1.47 20.98
CA ASN A 246 1.51 -0.23 21.75
C ASN A 246 0.79 -0.39 23.09
N LYS A 247 -0.11 -1.37 23.23
CA LYS A 247 -0.67 -1.73 24.57
C LYS A 247 0.40 -2.30 25.49
N ALA A 248 1.23 -3.21 24.96
CA ALA A 248 2.32 -3.81 25.74
C ALA A 248 3.36 -2.76 26.15
N LEU A 249 3.80 -1.92 25.23
CA LEU A 249 4.73 -0.82 25.50
C LEU A 249 4.16 0.17 26.51
N LYS A 250 2.87 0.53 26.42
CA LYS A 250 2.20 1.40 27.37
C LYS A 250 2.14 0.76 28.76
N LYS A 251 1.79 -0.52 28.85
CA LYS A 251 1.77 -1.26 30.12
C LYS A 251 3.15 -1.34 30.77
N ALA A 252 4.21 -1.44 29.99
CA ALA A 252 5.59 -1.42 30.44
C ALA A 252 6.09 0.00 30.79
N GLY A 253 5.29 1.04 30.57
CA GLY A 253 5.66 2.43 30.83
C GLY A 253 6.59 3.05 29.79
N LEU A 254 6.85 2.37 28.67
CA LEU A 254 7.73 2.81 27.59
C LEU A 254 7.01 3.71 26.58
N PHE A 255 5.72 3.43 26.30
CA PHE A 255 4.88 4.30 25.47
C PHE A 255 4.02 5.19 26.34
N LYS A 256 4.17 6.49 26.18
CA LYS A 256 3.44 7.50 26.95
C LYS A 256 2.27 8.06 26.14
N THR A 257 1.19 8.35 26.85
CA THR A 257 0.01 9.00 26.29
C THR A 257 -0.40 10.16 27.17
N ARG A 258 -0.99 11.20 26.57
CA ARG A 258 -1.62 12.31 27.30
C ARG A 258 -3.13 12.18 27.26
N SER A 259 -3.80 12.41 28.37
CA SER A 259 -5.27 12.50 28.44
C SER A 259 -5.73 13.87 27.93
N VAL A 260 -6.76 13.87 27.11
CA VAL A 260 -7.40 15.06 26.57
C VAL A 260 -8.90 14.91 26.78
N GLY A 261 -9.63 15.97 26.92
CA GLY A 261 -11.04 16.06 27.29
C GLY A 261 -11.89 14.80 27.05
N LYS A 262 -12.82 14.52 27.93
CA LYS A 262 -13.71 13.34 27.92
C LYS A 262 -13.00 11.97 28.12
N GLY A 263 -11.74 11.95 28.59
CA GLY A 263 -11.00 10.72 28.86
C GLY A 263 -10.25 10.12 27.66
N MET A 264 -10.32 10.74 26.48
CA MET A 264 -9.53 10.32 25.31
C MET A 264 -8.04 10.43 25.59
N THR A 265 -7.26 9.56 24.98
CA THR A 265 -5.79 9.58 25.08
C THR A 265 -5.16 9.71 23.69
N TYR A 266 -4.06 10.44 23.60
CA TYR A 266 -3.28 10.64 22.39
C TYR A 266 -1.81 10.27 22.64
N PRO A 267 -1.07 9.81 21.62
CA PRO A 267 0.36 9.55 21.74
C PRO A 267 1.13 10.79 22.21
N ASN A 268 2.08 10.58 23.10
CA ASN A 268 3.06 11.58 23.50
C ASN A 268 4.46 11.07 23.13
N PHE A 269 4.84 11.26 21.87
CA PHE A 269 6.12 10.78 21.35
C PHE A 269 7.32 11.45 22.02
N TYR A 270 7.17 12.69 22.53
CA TYR A 270 8.26 13.44 23.17
C TYR A 270 8.69 12.85 24.53
N GLU A 271 7.80 12.08 25.19
CA GLU A 271 8.06 11.46 26.47
C GLU A 271 8.09 9.92 26.39
N SER A 272 7.88 9.36 25.20
CA SER A 272 7.91 7.91 24.99
C SER A 272 9.34 7.43 24.76
N ASP A 273 9.74 6.39 25.51
CA ASP A 273 11.02 5.71 25.29
C ASP A 273 10.95 4.76 24.08
N ALA A 274 9.75 4.22 23.80
CA ALA A 274 9.51 3.38 22.62
C ALA A 274 8.03 3.41 22.20
N PHE A 275 7.79 3.23 20.88
CA PHE A 275 6.46 3.02 20.32
C PHE A 275 6.55 2.18 19.04
N ALA A 276 5.43 1.57 18.63
CA ALA A 276 5.32 0.79 17.42
C ALA A 276 4.52 1.56 16.36
N MET A 277 5.09 1.75 15.19
CA MET A 277 4.40 2.15 13.96
C MET A 277 4.07 0.88 13.17
N VAL A 278 2.80 0.52 13.12
CA VAL A 278 2.37 -0.78 12.59
C VAL A 278 1.87 -0.67 11.16
N ASP A 279 2.16 -1.72 10.36
CA ASP A 279 1.72 -1.80 8.97
C ASP A 279 1.47 -3.26 8.61
N HIS A 280 0.23 -3.70 8.77
CA HIS A 280 -0.21 -5.08 8.50
C HIS A 280 0.57 -6.12 9.33
N GLN A 281 1.40 -6.96 8.68
CA GLN A 281 2.21 -7.99 9.34
C GLN A 281 3.59 -7.52 9.76
N VAL A 282 3.89 -6.24 9.60
CA VAL A 282 5.17 -5.65 9.99
C VAL A 282 4.95 -4.47 10.93
N ALA A 283 5.82 -4.32 11.91
CA ALA A 283 5.84 -3.15 12.78
C ALA A 283 7.27 -2.64 12.93
N HIS A 284 7.47 -1.34 12.67
CA HIS A 284 8.69 -0.63 13.02
C HIS A 284 8.58 -0.14 14.44
N ILE A 285 9.48 -0.62 15.31
CA ILE A 285 9.53 -0.21 16.71
C ILE A 285 10.63 0.83 16.84
N PHE A 286 10.22 2.06 17.13
CA PHE A 286 11.12 3.17 17.37
C PHE A 286 11.49 3.19 18.85
N VAL A 287 12.79 3.23 19.16
CA VAL A 287 13.33 3.23 20.51
C VAL A 287 14.26 4.43 20.65
N GLU A 288 13.89 5.40 21.49
CA GLU A 288 14.62 6.65 21.62
C GLU A 288 15.98 6.45 22.31
N ASN A 289 16.02 5.67 23.40
CA ASN A 289 17.25 5.31 24.09
C ASN A 289 17.65 3.87 23.80
N ALA A 290 18.84 3.70 23.20
CA ALA A 290 19.38 2.39 22.81
C ALA A 290 19.48 1.39 24.00
N ASP A 291 19.60 1.86 25.23
CA ASP A 291 19.65 1.00 26.42
C ASP A 291 18.37 0.19 26.64
N PHE A 292 17.24 0.67 26.09
CA PHE A 292 15.97 -0.05 26.15
C PHE A 292 15.77 -1.09 25.02
N ILE A 293 16.63 -1.11 23.99
CA ILE A 293 16.47 -2.05 22.86
C ILE A 293 16.33 -3.51 23.31
N PRO A 294 17.17 -4.05 24.24
CA PRO A 294 17.03 -5.43 24.68
C PRO A 294 15.69 -5.70 25.39
N GLN A 295 15.26 -4.78 26.25
CA GLN A 295 13.99 -4.88 26.96
C GLN A 295 12.80 -4.81 26.01
N VAL A 296 12.81 -3.87 25.08
CA VAL A 296 11.75 -3.70 24.07
C VAL A 296 11.69 -4.92 23.13
N ARG A 297 12.86 -5.42 22.68
CA ARG A 297 12.94 -6.63 21.87
C ARG A 297 12.29 -7.81 22.55
N GLN A 298 12.63 -8.07 23.82
CA GLN A 298 12.05 -9.16 24.61
C GLN A 298 10.54 -8.97 24.78
N LEU A 299 10.09 -7.77 25.17
CA LEU A 299 8.69 -7.46 25.39
C LEU A 299 7.84 -7.70 24.15
N ILE A 300 8.32 -7.29 22.97
CA ILE A 300 7.59 -7.48 21.70
C ILE A 300 7.66 -8.95 21.26
N SER A 301 8.80 -9.63 21.44
CA SER A 301 8.94 -11.05 21.09
C SER A 301 8.03 -11.97 21.90
N ASP A 302 7.72 -11.59 23.15
CA ASP A 302 6.84 -12.35 24.05
C ASP A 302 5.34 -12.19 23.70
N LEU A 303 4.98 -11.31 22.77
CA LEU A 303 3.60 -11.16 22.35
C LEU A 303 3.18 -12.36 21.49
N ASP A 304 2.04 -12.96 21.86
CA ASP A 304 1.48 -14.03 21.03
C ASP A 304 1.13 -13.50 19.64
N GLY A 305 1.51 -14.27 18.62
CA GLY A 305 1.35 -13.90 17.22
C GLY A 305 2.58 -13.22 16.60
N VAL A 306 3.59 -12.82 17.37
CA VAL A 306 4.88 -12.33 16.85
C VAL A 306 5.73 -13.52 16.39
N ASP A 307 6.29 -13.42 15.19
CA ASP A 307 7.17 -14.42 14.59
C ASP A 307 8.64 -14.11 14.88
N SER A 308 9.04 -12.88 14.59
CA SER A 308 10.42 -12.42 14.82
C SER A 308 10.47 -10.94 15.20
N VAL A 309 11.55 -10.58 15.90
CA VAL A 309 11.93 -9.18 16.19
C VAL A 309 13.41 -9.04 15.90
N LEU A 310 13.74 -8.32 14.86
CA LEU A 310 15.10 -8.10 14.35
C LEU A 310 15.50 -6.63 14.55
N THR A 311 16.79 -6.38 14.72
CA THR A 311 17.31 -5.03 14.55
C THR A 311 17.22 -4.63 13.07
N ARG A 312 17.26 -3.34 12.77
CA ARG A 312 17.24 -2.88 11.37
C ARG A 312 18.42 -3.41 10.55
N GLN A 313 19.58 -3.69 11.18
CA GLN A 313 20.73 -4.31 10.53
C GLN A 313 20.47 -5.78 10.22
N GLU A 314 19.93 -6.55 11.20
CA GLU A 314 19.55 -7.96 10.99
C GLU A 314 18.47 -8.13 9.91
N ALA A 315 17.59 -7.13 9.76
CA ALA A 315 16.51 -7.12 8.77
C ALA A 315 16.92 -6.55 7.39
N ASP A 316 18.19 -6.24 7.17
CA ASP A 316 18.72 -5.54 5.97
C ASP A 316 17.97 -4.22 5.65
N MET A 317 17.56 -3.51 6.70
CA MET A 317 16.85 -2.22 6.61
C MET A 317 17.58 -1.10 7.35
N ASP A 318 18.91 -1.09 7.31
CA ASP A 318 19.70 -0.08 8.02
C ASP A 318 19.64 1.28 7.34
N CYS A 319 18.54 1.98 7.57
CA CYS A 319 18.30 3.35 7.12
C CYS A 319 17.58 4.17 8.21
N PRO A 320 17.69 5.51 8.20
CA PRO A 320 17.09 6.37 9.23
C PRO A 320 15.57 6.28 9.34
N GLN A 321 14.89 5.85 8.28
CA GLN A 321 13.44 5.73 8.21
C GLN A 321 12.91 4.49 8.95
N ALA A 322 13.75 3.46 9.09
CA ALA A 322 13.38 2.25 9.83
C ALA A 322 13.41 2.48 11.34
N GLY A 323 12.59 1.73 12.07
CA GLY A 323 12.68 1.61 13.53
C GLY A 323 13.97 0.91 13.96
N GLU A 324 14.37 1.07 15.18
CA GLU A 324 15.50 0.35 15.78
C GLU A 324 15.30 -1.16 15.77
N LEU A 325 14.01 -1.58 15.88
CA LEU A 325 13.59 -2.97 15.76
C LEU A 325 12.47 -3.08 14.70
N ILE A 326 12.44 -4.21 14.04
CA ILE A 326 11.42 -4.58 13.06
C ILE A 326 10.81 -5.90 13.51
N ALA A 327 9.52 -5.86 13.83
CA ALA A 327 8.75 -7.03 14.21
C ALA A 327 7.94 -7.55 13.02
N THR A 328 7.94 -8.87 12.83
CA THR A 328 7.11 -9.56 11.84
C THR A 328 6.10 -10.44 12.55
N ALA A 329 4.85 -10.42 12.12
CA ALA A 329 3.79 -11.27 12.65
C ALA A 329 3.85 -12.67 12.03
N LYS A 330 3.40 -13.68 12.79
CA LYS A 330 3.16 -15.04 12.28
C LYS A 330 2.11 -15.03 11.16
N PRO A 331 2.07 -16.06 10.30
CA PRO A 331 0.94 -16.22 9.38
C PRO A 331 -0.40 -16.10 10.11
N SER A 332 -1.37 -15.42 9.48
CA SER A 332 -2.71 -15.11 10.03
C SER A 332 -2.75 -14.12 11.20
N ALA A 333 -1.61 -13.64 11.71
CA ALA A 333 -1.54 -12.55 12.70
C ALA A 333 -1.19 -11.22 12.01
N TRP A 334 -1.56 -10.10 12.64
CA TRP A 334 -1.28 -8.77 12.14
C TRP A 334 -1.20 -7.74 13.27
N PHE A 335 -0.50 -6.64 13.08
CA PHE A 335 -0.29 -5.60 14.09
C PHE A 335 -1.36 -4.51 14.02
N ALA A 336 -2.06 -4.30 15.14
CA ALA A 336 -3.03 -3.22 15.32
C ALA A 336 -2.41 -2.05 16.11
N TYR A 337 -2.69 -0.82 15.67
CA TYR A 337 -2.09 0.39 16.25
C TYR A 337 -2.64 0.78 17.64
N HIS A 338 -3.71 0.15 18.12
CA HIS A 338 -4.41 0.49 19.34
C HIS A 338 -3.52 0.42 20.58
N TRP A 339 -3.62 1.43 21.43
CA TRP A 339 -2.93 1.48 22.75
C TRP A 339 -3.90 1.54 23.93
N TRP A 340 -5.20 1.57 23.69
CA TRP A 340 -6.28 1.65 24.69
C TRP A 340 -6.98 0.30 24.84
N ASP A 341 -7.50 0.07 26.08
CA ASP A 341 -8.38 -1.07 26.38
C ASP A 341 -9.84 -0.61 26.49
N ASP A 342 -10.08 0.54 27.16
CA ASP A 342 -11.40 1.16 27.24
C ASP A 342 -11.64 1.99 25.95
N PRO A 343 -12.71 1.72 25.18
CA PRO A 343 -13.08 2.52 24.01
C PRO A 343 -13.20 4.03 24.28
N LYS A 344 -13.48 4.46 25.52
CA LYS A 344 -13.49 5.87 25.89
C LYS A 344 -12.11 6.54 25.83
N GLN A 345 -11.05 5.76 25.91
CA GLN A 345 -9.68 6.23 25.80
C GLN A 345 -9.20 6.35 24.35
N ALA A 346 -9.96 5.80 23.38
CA ALA A 346 -9.63 5.92 21.97
C ALA A 346 -9.55 7.40 21.55
N PRO A 347 -8.59 7.77 20.71
CA PRO A 347 -8.56 9.13 20.14
C PRO A 347 -9.76 9.36 19.23
N ASP A 348 -10.14 10.60 19.01
CA ASP A 348 -11.32 10.95 18.20
C ASP A 348 -11.24 10.39 16.78
N TYR A 349 -10.05 10.38 16.20
CA TYR A 349 -9.83 9.86 14.85
C TYR A 349 -9.99 8.34 14.73
N ALA A 350 -10.00 7.59 15.84
CA ALA A 350 -10.12 6.13 15.80
C ALA A 350 -11.41 5.64 15.13
N THR A 351 -12.48 6.43 15.23
CA THR A 351 -13.79 6.12 14.63
C THR A 351 -14.04 6.84 13.31
N HIS A 352 -12.99 7.43 12.71
CA HIS A 352 -13.07 8.16 11.43
C HIS A 352 -12.07 7.60 10.43
N ILE A 353 -12.34 7.78 9.14
CA ILE A 353 -11.34 7.55 8.11
C ILE A 353 -10.33 8.69 8.24
N ASP A 354 -9.19 8.37 8.84
CA ASP A 354 -8.07 9.29 9.02
C ASP A 354 -6.75 8.55 8.77
N ILE A 355 -6.46 8.36 7.50
CA ILE A 355 -5.29 7.59 7.06
C ILE A 355 -3.95 8.26 7.39
N HIS A 356 -3.94 9.53 7.84
CA HIS A 356 -2.70 10.29 8.03
C HIS A 356 -2.24 10.40 9.49
N ASN A 357 -3.18 10.40 10.46
CA ASN A 357 -2.86 10.69 11.87
C ASN A 357 -2.75 9.44 12.76
N LYS A 358 -3.24 8.29 12.31
CA LYS A 358 -3.09 7.03 13.03
C LYS A 358 -1.61 6.61 13.06
N ILE A 359 -1.16 6.01 14.17
CA ILE A 359 0.22 5.51 14.31
C ILE A 359 0.40 4.12 13.68
N GLY A 360 -0.32 3.86 12.62
CA GLY A 360 -0.29 2.62 11.86
C GLY A 360 -1.41 2.54 10.86
N PHE A 361 -1.28 1.57 9.96
CA PHE A 361 -2.35 1.17 9.06
C PHE A 361 -3.55 0.62 9.86
N ASP A 362 -4.74 0.98 9.46
CA ASP A 362 -5.97 0.54 10.14
C ASP A 362 -6.95 -0.12 9.15
N PRO A 363 -6.94 -1.46 9.02
CA PRO A 363 -7.87 -2.17 8.15
C PRO A 363 -9.32 -2.09 8.63
N CYS A 364 -9.57 -1.66 9.89
CA CYS A 364 -10.92 -1.45 10.41
C CYS A 364 -11.64 -0.31 9.68
N GLU A 365 -10.91 0.58 8.99
CA GLU A 365 -11.50 1.62 8.12
C GLU A 365 -12.36 1.06 6.98
N LEU A 366 -12.18 -0.20 6.61
CA LEU A 366 -13.01 -0.87 5.61
C LEU A 366 -14.42 -1.23 6.11
N PHE A 367 -14.73 -1.00 7.41
CA PHE A 367 -15.97 -1.43 8.02
C PHE A 367 -16.70 -0.28 8.70
N TRP A 368 -18.02 -0.22 8.49
CA TRP A 368 -18.86 0.69 9.25
C TRP A 368 -18.86 0.36 10.73
N GLY A 369 -18.76 1.40 11.56
CA GLY A 369 -18.98 1.37 13.00
C GLY A 369 -20.44 1.61 13.35
N PHE A 370 -20.68 2.11 14.56
CA PHE A 370 -22.00 2.52 15.01
C PHE A 370 -21.95 3.99 15.50
N PRO A 371 -22.83 4.88 15.03
CA PRO A 371 -23.86 4.68 14.00
C PRO A 371 -23.29 4.41 12.59
N PRO A 372 -23.93 3.55 11.79
CA PRO A 372 -23.48 3.29 10.42
C PRO A 372 -23.53 4.57 9.57
N PHE A 373 -22.68 4.65 8.55
CA PHE A 373 -22.50 5.80 7.65
C PHE A 373 -21.96 7.09 8.30
N VAL A 374 -21.73 7.08 9.63
CA VAL A 374 -21.18 8.21 10.39
C VAL A 374 -19.79 7.88 10.93
N SER A 375 -19.59 6.64 11.35
CA SER A 375 -18.34 6.19 11.95
C SER A 375 -17.82 4.90 11.31
N ILE A 376 -16.52 4.67 11.43
CA ILE A 376 -15.90 3.39 11.12
C ILE A 376 -15.77 2.52 12.36
N SER A 377 -15.52 1.22 12.15
CA SER A 377 -15.29 0.26 13.21
C SER A 377 -13.90 0.42 13.84
N THR A 378 -13.79 0.13 15.13
CA THR A 378 -12.52 -0.10 15.83
C THR A 378 -12.34 -1.57 16.23
N ASP A 379 -13.20 -2.45 15.71
CA ASP A 379 -13.21 -3.87 16.04
C ASP A 379 -12.19 -4.64 15.17
N CYS A 380 -11.04 -4.93 15.76
CA CYS A 380 -9.93 -5.65 15.12
C CYS A 380 -10.24 -7.13 14.79
N SER A 381 -11.41 -7.66 15.13
CA SER A 381 -11.84 -9.00 14.71
C SER A 381 -12.44 -9.03 13.30
N LYS A 382 -12.76 -7.88 12.73
CA LYS A 382 -13.42 -7.74 11.42
C LYS A 382 -12.52 -7.99 10.22
N PRO A 383 -11.27 -7.47 10.15
CA PRO A 383 -10.37 -7.76 9.04
C PRO A 383 -10.14 -9.26 8.90
N LYS A 384 -10.18 -9.75 7.65
CA LYS A 384 -10.05 -11.19 7.33
C LYS A 384 -8.86 -11.50 6.45
N GLY A 385 -8.21 -10.48 5.93
CA GLY A 385 -6.98 -10.59 5.15
C GLY A 385 -5.93 -9.56 5.58
N THR A 386 -4.67 -9.93 5.42
CA THR A 386 -3.51 -9.11 5.74
C THR A 386 -2.33 -9.46 4.85
N HIS A 387 -1.30 -8.63 4.85
CA HIS A 387 -0.06 -8.84 4.10
C HIS A 387 1.14 -8.22 4.84
N GLY A 388 2.31 -8.21 4.24
CA GLY A 388 3.51 -7.60 4.82
C GLY A 388 4.71 -8.53 4.84
N ARG A 389 4.49 -9.86 4.91
CA ARG A 389 5.51 -10.90 4.77
C ARG A 389 5.86 -11.08 3.29
N ASP A 390 7.08 -11.49 3.00
CA ASP A 390 7.61 -11.74 1.66
C ASP A 390 7.69 -13.24 1.30
N ASP A 391 7.21 -14.11 2.19
CA ASP A 391 7.22 -15.56 2.01
C ASP A 391 6.06 -16.10 1.14
N GLN A 392 5.12 -15.24 0.76
CA GLN A 392 4.05 -15.57 -0.18
C GLN A 392 4.26 -14.83 -1.50
N PRO A 393 4.39 -15.54 -2.64
CA PRO A 393 4.70 -14.90 -3.90
C PRO A 393 3.53 -14.06 -4.42
N ALA A 394 3.85 -12.90 -4.96
CA ALA A 394 2.95 -12.11 -5.80
C ALA A 394 2.95 -12.67 -7.23
N ALA A 395 2.03 -12.20 -8.06
CA ALA A 395 1.95 -12.59 -9.47
C ALA A 395 2.59 -11.55 -10.40
N PHE A 396 3.12 -12.02 -11.52
CA PHE A 396 3.69 -11.19 -12.57
C PHE A 396 3.36 -11.79 -13.94
N ALA A 397 3.01 -10.93 -14.92
CA ALA A 397 2.84 -11.31 -16.31
C ALA A 397 3.29 -10.16 -17.23
N THR A 398 3.73 -10.48 -18.44
CA THR A 398 4.18 -9.45 -19.41
C THR A 398 3.90 -9.85 -20.83
N THR A 399 3.63 -8.87 -21.69
CA THR A 399 3.57 -9.04 -23.15
C THR A 399 4.92 -8.81 -23.83
N ILE A 400 5.99 -8.50 -23.06
CA ILE A 400 7.35 -8.38 -23.58
C ILE A 400 7.84 -9.78 -23.96
N PRO A 401 8.23 -10.02 -25.23
CA PRO A 401 8.77 -11.31 -25.61
C PRO A 401 10.05 -11.65 -24.84
N THR A 402 9.98 -12.67 -24.00
CA THR A 402 11.08 -13.04 -23.09
C THR A 402 11.04 -14.56 -22.87
N SER A 403 12.23 -15.19 -22.88
CA SER A 403 12.32 -16.60 -22.51
C SER A 403 12.04 -16.79 -21.00
N THR A 404 11.47 -17.91 -20.63
CA THR A 404 11.11 -18.23 -19.23
C THR A 404 12.31 -18.09 -18.28
N ASP A 405 13.52 -18.45 -18.72
CA ASP A 405 14.75 -18.35 -17.92
C ASP A 405 15.19 -16.91 -17.64
N CYS A 406 14.68 -15.94 -18.39
CA CYS A 406 14.97 -14.51 -18.26
C CYS A 406 13.88 -13.72 -17.55
N LEU A 407 12.82 -14.38 -17.07
CA LEU A 407 11.77 -13.72 -16.31
C LEU A 407 12.27 -13.30 -14.92
N PRO A 408 11.83 -12.12 -14.42
CA PRO A 408 12.20 -11.65 -13.09
C PRO A 408 11.62 -12.57 -12.00
N LYS A 409 12.38 -12.78 -10.93
CA LYS A 409 12.01 -13.63 -9.79
C LYS A 409 11.70 -12.83 -8.52
N SER A 410 12.01 -11.52 -8.52
CA SER A 410 11.74 -10.61 -7.40
C SER A 410 11.31 -9.24 -7.91
N HIS A 411 10.71 -8.42 -7.04
CA HIS A 411 10.35 -7.03 -7.39
C HIS A 411 11.56 -6.22 -7.82
N LEU A 412 12.73 -6.45 -7.23
CA LEU A 412 13.96 -5.78 -7.65
C LEU A 412 14.36 -6.17 -9.08
N GLU A 413 14.32 -7.47 -9.38
CA GLU A 413 14.61 -7.96 -10.74
C GLU A 413 13.55 -7.47 -11.74
N LEU A 414 12.28 -7.37 -11.34
CA LEU A 414 11.21 -6.78 -12.16
C LEU A 414 11.51 -5.31 -12.48
N ALA A 415 11.93 -4.54 -11.48
CA ALA A 415 12.33 -3.15 -11.69
C ALA A 415 13.50 -3.02 -12.70
N GLN A 416 14.49 -3.89 -12.58
CA GLN A 416 15.63 -3.96 -13.51
C GLN A 416 15.20 -4.42 -14.91
N PHE A 417 14.26 -5.37 -15.00
CA PHE A 417 13.67 -5.82 -16.25
C PHE A 417 12.94 -4.67 -16.97
N ILE A 418 12.10 -3.93 -16.24
CA ILE A 418 11.43 -2.74 -16.77
C ILE A 418 12.46 -1.68 -17.20
N GLN A 419 13.48 -1.43 -16.37
CA GLN A 419 14.54 -0.47 -16.68
C GLN A 419 15.27 -0.79 -17.99
N LYS A 420 15.56 -2.06 -18.24
CA LYS A 420 16.16 -2.51 -19.52
C LYS A 420 15.20 -2.32 -20.70
N ALA A 421 13.90 -2.54 -20.51
CA ALA A 421 12.91 -2.42 -21.58
C ALA A 421 12.66 -0.97 -22.01
N ILE A 422 13.00 0.04 -21.18
CA ILE A 422 12.83 1.46 -21.46
C ILE A 422 14.11 2.15 -21.98
N GLN A 423 15.26 1.48 -21.97
CA GLN A 423 16.53 1.95 -22.54
C GLN A 423 16.61 1.66 -24.04
#